data_e7fedc2dc0a11104ba6344c06d14b05b
#
_entry.id   e7fedc2dc0a11104ba6344c06d14b05b
#
_cell.length_a   1.000
_cell.length_b   1.000
_cell.length_c   1.000
_cell.angle_alpha   90.00
_cell.angle_beta   90.00
_cell.angle_gamma   90.00
#
_symmetry.space_group_name_H-M   'P 1'
#
loop_
_entity.id
_entity.type
_entity.pdbx_description
1 polymer ?
#
loop_
_entity_poly.entity_id
_entity_poly.type
_entity_poly.pdbx_seq_one_letter_code
_entity_poly.pdbx_strand_id
1 'polypeptide(L)'
;VQTFSLRAKLPLHAYRHELEIPVEPTDLTPAWRQAVCAAEALSIVAIQKEDSVSKRLRLTMGNGHGIAALLDQARLDRNLDQNQLDLDAKETRETNGESELATSTDAIAKVKRLERVAWWQKSIASAFDSTDDPLLDHPAILAAVEASEEVCEAGEKVLVFGRYTLPLKALVALLNGRFMLRALDAGKPWAQAKVHGDEWPAIQAAHRQLGRVGALDRCELDEKLASQYQSLEASRHAARVGLLDRIDAGLAPGSSRLVFDAFCRSVDQNTDVHDSPLALVARALQELTDMKPEEQDPIAVAAAFEEL
;
A
#
# COMPACT_ATOMS: atom_id res chain seq x y z
N VAL A 1 -7.67 -6.14 -21.67
CA VAL A 1 -7.14 -7.41 -21.13
C VAL A 1 -7.69 -8.53 -21.98
N GLN A 2 -6.83 -9.22 -22.74
CA GLN A 2 -7.25 -10.42 -23.49
C GLN A 2 -7.12 -11.60 -22.54
N THR A 3 -8.25 -12.16 -22.14
CA THR A 3 -8.29 -13.44 -21.44
C THR A 3 -8.36 -14.55 -22.50
N PHE A 4 -7.31 -15.33 -22.63
CA PHE A 4 -7.32 -16.52 -23.46
C PHE A 4 -7.73 -17.72 -22.62
N SER A 5 -8.93 -18.24 -22.85
CA SER A 5 -9.31 -19.58 -22.42
C SER A 5 -9.25 -20.52 -23.62
N LEU A 6 -8.17 -21.26 -23.75
CA LEU A 6 -7.97 -22.24 -24.82
C LEU A 6 -8.83 -23.48 -24.68
N ARG A 7 -9.56 -23.67 -23.58
CA ARG A 7 -10.29 -24.94 -23.29
C ARG A 7 -11.79 -24.82 -23.18
N ALA A 8 -12.35 -23.62 -23.12
CA ALA A 8 -13.79 -23.47 -22.97
C ALA A 8 -14.43 -22.92 -24.22
N LYS A 9 -15.39 -23.66 -24.75
CA LYS A 9 -16.26 -23.25 -25.86
C LYS A 9 -17.34 -22.23 -25.45
N LEU A 10 -17.25 -21.69 -24.22
CA LEU A 10 -18.20 -20.74 -23.71
C LEU A 10 -17.80 -19.31 -24.14
N PRO A 11 -18.75 -18.44 -24.45
CA PRO A 11 -18.46 -17.07 -24.81
C PRO A 11 -17.83 -16.31 -23.63
N LEU A 12 -16.91 -15.38 -23.94
CA LEU A 12 -16.12 -14.64 -22.95
C LEU A 12 -16.96 -13.96 -21.85
N HIS A 13 -18.19 -13.53 -22.20
CA HIS A 13 -19.11 -12.91 -21.24
C HIS A 13 -19.63 -13.89 -20.17
N ALA A 14 -19.54 -15.21 -20.38
CA ALA A 14 -19.95 -16.20 -19.38
C ALA A 14 -18.96 -16.31 -18.21
N TYR A 15 -17.74 -15.75 -18.37
CA TYR A 15 -16.67 -15.79 -17.36
C TYR A 15 -16.32 -14.43 -16.80
N ARG A 16 -16.89 -13.35 -17.37
CA ARG A 16 -16.59 -11.99 -16.98
C ARG A 16 -17.88 -11.29 -16.60
N HIS A 17 -17.97 -10.93 -15.33
CA HIS A 17 -18.94 -9.98 -14.85
C HIS A 17 -18.27 -8.62 -14.75
N GLU A 18 -18.90 -7.61 -15.29
CA GLU A 18 -18.47 -6.21 -15.15
C GLU A 18 -19.36 -5.58 -14.08
N LEU A 19 -18.74 -5.19 -12.98
CA LEU A 19 -19.37 -4.42 -11.91
C LEU A 19 -18.86 -3.00 -12.00
N GLU A 20 -19.77 -2.08 -12.26
CA GLU A 20 -19.48 -0.64 -12.16
C GLU A 20 -19.81 -0.18 -10.74
N ILE A 21 -18.82 0.42 -10.09
CA ILE A 21 -19.01 1.03 -8.76
C ILE A 21 -19.11 2.53 -8.97
N PRO A 22 -20.33 3.10 -8.93
CA PRO A 22 -20.53 4.53 -9.10
C PRO A 22 -19.98 5.29 -7.89
N VAL A 23 -19.34 6.41 -8.15
CA VAL A 23 -18.93 7.37 -7.12
C VAL A 23 -19.83 8.60 -7.27
N GLU A 24 -20.70 8.82 -6.28
CA GLU A 24 -21.60 9.95 -6.30
C GLU A 24 -20.87 11.25 -5.93
N PRO A 25 -21.25 12.41 -6.51
CA PRO A 25 -20.64 13.69 -6.16
C PRO A 25 -20.76 14.06 -4.68
N THR A 26 -21.74 13.50 -3.99
CA THR A 26 -21.96 13.66 -2.55
C THR A 26 -20.88 12.96 -1.71
N ASP A 27 -20.27 11.91 -2.23
CA ASP A 27 -19.26 11.12 -1.55
C ASP A 27 -17.87 11.79 -1.59
N LEU A 28 -17.73 12.79 -2.48
CA LEU A 28 -16.53 13.58 -2.57
C LEU A 28 -16.34 14.48 -1.34
N THR A 29 -15.16 14.44 -0.73
CA THR A 29 -14.77 15.42 0.28
C THR A 29 -14.74 16.83 -0.33
N PRO A 30 -14.85 17.92 0.48
CA PRO A 30 -14.73 19.28 -0.03
C PRO A 30 -13.46 19.52 -0.84
N ALA A 31 -12.32 18.95 -0.41
CA ALA A 31 -11.05 19.04 -1.10
C ALA A 31 -11.11 18.38 -2.49
N TRP A 32 -11.67 17.18 -2.58
CA TRP A 32 -11.84 16.48 -3.86
C TRP A 32 -12.84 17.17 -4.77
N ARG A 33 -13.94 17.73 -4.26
CA ARG A 33 -14.88 18.55 -5.05
C ARG A 33 -14.17 19.76 -5.66
N GLN A 34 -13.40 20.50 -4.86
CA GLN A 34 -12.61 21.63 -5.33
C GLN A 34 -11.59 21.21 -6.39
N ALA A 35 -10.87 20.12 -6.14
CA ALA A 35 -9.86 19.60 -7.07
C ALA A 35 -10.46 19.17 -8.41
N VAL A 36 -11.59 18.49 -8.41
CA VAL A 36 -12.31 18.08 -9.64
C VAL A 36 -12.76 19.30 -10.42
N CYS A 37 -13.41 20.28 -9.77
CA CYS A 37 -13.83 21.51 -10.44
C CYS A 37 -12.63 22.29 -11.01
N ALA A 38 -11.53 22.39 -10.27
CA ALA A 38 -10.32 23.09 -10.71
C ALA A 38 -9.64 22.36 -11.89
N ALA A 39 -9.62 21.03 -11.88
CA ALA A 39 -9.04 20.26 -12.97
C ALA A 39 -9.90 20.30 -14.24
N GLU A 40 -11.22 20.33 -14.13
CA GLU A 40 -12.11 20.58 -15.27
C GLU A 40 -11.89 22.00 -15.86
N ALA A 41 -11.83 23.03 -15.01
CA ALA A 41 -11.53 24.38 -15.44
C ALA A 41 -10.15 24.49 -16.13
N LEU A 42 -9.14 23.80 -15.56
CA LEU A 42 -7.81 23.71 -16.14
C LEU A 42 -7.83 23.03 -17.52
N SER A 43 -8.65 21.98 -17.69
CA SER A 43 -8.81 21.32 -18.98
C SER A 43 -9.33 22.25 -20.06
N ILE A 44 -10.26 23.16 -19.74
CA ILE A 44 -10.82 24.17 -20.67
C ILE A 44 -9.76 25.21 -21.04
N VAL A 45 -8.98 25.67 -20.08
CA VAL A 45 -7.91 26.67 -20.31
C VAL A 45 -6.77 26.10 -21.15
N ALA A 46 -6.46 24.80 -20.99
CA ALA A 46 -5.33 24.13 -21.62
C ALA A 46 -5.62 23.53 -23.01
N ILE A 47 -6.82 23.65 -23.57
CA ILE A 47 -7.25 23.03 -24.84
C ILE A 47 -6.36 23.37 -26.04
N GLN A 48 -5.62 24.46 -26.00
CA GLN A 48 -4.73 24.85 -27.10
C GLN A 48 -3.28 24.61 -26.80
N LYS A 49 -2.81 23.37 -27.07
CA LYS A 49 -1.40 22.90 -27.16
C LYS A 49 -0.61 22.73 -25.86
N GLU A 50 -0.22 21.47 -25.65
CA GLU A 50 1.06 21.00 -25.08
C GLU A 50 1.33 21.15 -23.57
N ASP A 51 0.40 21.54 -22.73
CA ASP A 51 0.65 21.39 -21.30
C ASP A 51 0.46 19.91 -20.87
N SER A 52 1.58 19.22 -20.73
CA SER A 52 1.63 17.80 -20.33
C SER A 52 1.00 17.55 -18.96
N VAL A 53 1.05 18.53 -18.05
CA VAL A 53 0.48 18.45 -16.69
C VAL A 53 -1.04 18.47 -16.75
N SER A 54 -1.65 19.44 -17.45
CA SER A 54 -3.11 19.54 -17.60
C SER A 54 -3.69 18.33 -18.32
N LYS A 55 -3.01 17.83 -19.35
CA LYS A 55 -3.41 16.59 -20.04
C LYS A 55 -3.36 15.39 -19.13
N ARG A 56 -2.31 15.27 -18.31
CA ARG A 56 -2.16 14.19 -17.33
C ARG A 56 -3.23 14.26 -16.26
N LEU A 57 -3.49 15.44 -15.69
CA LEU A 57 -4.56 15.65 -14.72
C LEU A 57 -5.89 15.15 -15.23
N ARG A 58 -6.29 15.60 -16.43
CA ARG A 58 -7.56 15.20 -17.05
C ARG A 58 -7.66 13.69 -17.26
N LEU A 59 -6.58 13.05 -17.78
CA LEU A 59 -6.58 11.62 -18.08
C LEU A 59 -6.53 10.72 -16.83
N THR A 60 -6.10 11.25 -15.71
CA THR A 60 -5.86 10.46 -14.48
C THR A 60 -6.68 10.95 -13.29
N MET A 61 -7.66 11.81 -13.51
CA MET A 61 -8.52 12.33 -12.45
C MET A 61 -9.29 11.21 -11.77
N GLY A 62 -9.84 10.29 -12.55
CA GLY A 62 -10.63 9.17 -12.02
C GLY A 62 -9.89 8.22 -11.08
N ASN A 63 -8.56 8.26 -11.06
CA ASN A 63 -7.73 7.47 -10.14
C ASN A 63 -6.82 8.32 -9.22
N GLY A 64 -6.94 9.64 -9.28
CA GLY A 64 -6.19 10.59 -8.45
C GLY A 64 -4.70 10.73 -8.76
N HIS A 65 -4.12 9.92 -9.65
CA HIS A 65 -2.68 9.92 -9.91
C HIS A 65 -2.14 11.28 -10.36
N GLY A 66 -2.86 11.98 -11.26
CA GLY A 66 -2.43 13.29 -11.76
C GLY A 66 -2.42 14.36 -10.67
N ILE A 67 -3.37 14.30 -9.75
CA ILE A 67 -3.44 15.21 -8.60
C ILE A 67 -2.30 14.90 -7.64
N ALA A 68 -2.07 13.65 -7.28
CA ALA A 68 -0.95 13.26 -6.43
C ALA A 68 0.40 13.71 -7.02
N ALA A 69 0.62 13.48 -8.32
CA ALA A 69 1.85 13.92 -8.99
C ALA A 69 2.03 15.46 -9.01
N LEU A 70 0.93 16.21 -9.14
CA LEU A 70 0.98 17.67 -9.05
C LEU A 70 1.33 18.14 -7.63
N LEU A 71 0.78 17.49 -6.62
CA LEU A 71 1.06 17.82 -5.22
C LEU A 71 2.50 17.48 -4.82
N ASP A 72 3.02 16.34 -5.30
CA ASP A 72 4.42 15.97 -5.10
C ASP A 72 5.35 17.02 -5.72
N GLN A 73 5.05 17.47 -6.96
CA GLN A 73 5.81 18.53 -7.61
C GLN A 73 5.76 19.85 -6.82
N ALA A 74 4.58 20.26 -6.35
CA ALA A 74 4.41 21.48 -5.58
C ALA A 74 5.11 21.42 -4.21
N ARG A 75 5.26 20.23 -3.62
CA ARG A 75 6.05 20.01 -2.39
C ARG A 75 7.54 20.12 -2.65
N LEU A 76 8.02 19.54 -3.76
CA LEU A 76 9.42 19.65 -4.18
C LEU A 76 9.81 21.09 -4.46
N ASP A 77 8.97 21.85 -5.19
CA ASP A 77 9.21 23.25 -5.50
C ASP A 77 9.27 24.11 -4.22
N ARG A 78 8.37 23.90 -3.27
CA ARG A 78 8.41 24.58 -1.96
C ARG A 78 9.70 24.29 -1.18
N ASN A 79 10.19 23.05 -1.19
CA ASN A 79 11.43 22.68 -0.50
C ASN A 79 12.66 23.29 -1.19
N LEU A 80 12.65 23.45 -2.51
CA LEU A 80 13.70 24.13 -3.25
C LEU A 80 13.70 25.63 -2.97
N ASP A 81 12.54 26.28 -2.93
CA ASP A 81 12.43 27.70 -2.56
C ASP A 81 12.90 27.97 -1.12
N GLN A 82 12.58 27.09 -0.17
CA GLN A 82 13.10 27.21 1.20
C GLN A 82 14.62 27.03 1.27
N ASN A 83 15.19 26.12 0.51
CA ASN A 83 16.64 25.93 0.44
C ASN A 83 17.35 27.06 -0.33
N GLN A 84 16.70 27.71 -1.30
CA GLN A 84 17.22 28.88 -2.00
C GLN A 84 17.17 30.15 -1.16
N LEU A 85 16.17 30.35 -0.33
CA LEU A 85 16.12 31.48 0.61
C LEU A 85 17.28 31.49 1.62
N ASP A 86 17.86 30.30 1.92
CA ASP A 86 19.08 30.18 2.72
C ASP A 86 20.36 30.40 1.92
N LEU A 87 20.32 30.37 0.58
CA LEU A 87 21.48 30.53 -0.29
C LEU A 87 21.55 31.90 -1.01
N ASP A 88 20.41 32.56 -1.25
CA ASP A 88 20.33 33.84 -1.98
C ASP A 88 20.69 35.09 -1.14
N ALA A 89 21.35 34.92 0.03
CA ALA A 89 22.12 36.00 0.62
C ALA A 89 23.44 36.32 -0.13
N LYS A 90 23.72 35.61 -1.24
CA LYS A 90 24.91 35.86 -2.11
C LYS A 90 24.59 35.60 -3.59
N GLU A 91 24.75 36.70 -4.33
CA GLU A 91 24.91 36.82 -5.77
C GLU A 91 23.72 37.18 -6.65
N THR A 92 23.50 38.51 -6.70
CA THR A 92 22.98 39.22 -7.87
C THR A 92 24.02 39.18 -8.99
N ARG A 93 23.73 38.58 -10.13
CA ARG A 93 24.36 38.97 -11.42
C ARG A 93 23.46 38.67 -12.62
N GLU A 94 23.31 39.72 -13.38
CA GLU A 94 22.58 39.87 -14.63
C GLU A 94 23.04 38.89 -15.72
N THR A 95 22.11 38.36 -16.52
CA THR A 95 22.35 38.09 -17.93
C THR A 95 21.10 38.39 -18.73
N ASN A 96 21.22 39.45 -19.51
CA ASN A 96 20.37 39.77 -20.66
C ASN A 96 20.55 38.73 -21.77
N GLY A 97 19.44 38.22 -22.30
CA GLY A 97 19.41 37.43 -23.51
C GLY A 97 18.16 37.80 -24.32
N GLU A 98 18.40 38.44 -25.43
CA GLU A 98 17.43 38.88 -26.44
C GLU A 98 16.61 37.70 -26.98
N SER A 99 15.32 37.81 -27.11
CA SER A 99 14.48 36.94 -27.91
C SER A 99 13.38 37.71 -28.63
N GLU A 100 13.30 37.43 -29.90
CA GLU A 100 12.52 37.92 -31.00
C GLU A 100 11.09 38.39 -30.71
N LEU A 101 10.70 39.47 -31.38
CA LEU A 101 9.37 40.10 -31.42
C LEU A 101 8.31 39.16 -32.02
N ALA A 102 7.67 38.36 -31.17
CA ALA A 102 6.33 37.87 -31.44
C ALA A 102 5.34 39.02 -31.18
N THR A 103 4.37 39.20 -32.04
CA THR A 103 3.35 40.29 -31.98
C THR A 103 2.80 40.45 -30.55
N SER A 104 2.85 41.63 -29.99
CA SER A 104 2.66 41.92 -28.56
C SER A 104 1.35 41.38 -27.96
N THR A 105 0.31 41.22 -28.77
CA THR A 105 -0.99 40.66 -28.37
C THR A 105 -0.97 39.17 -28.09
N ASP A 106 -0.25 38.37 -28.89
CA ASP A 106 -0.16 36.91 -28.69
C ASP A 106 0.74 36.58 -27.49
N ALA A 107 1.79 37.35 -27.25
CA ALA A 107 2.64 37.22 -26.09
C ALA A 107 1.85 37.52 -24.78
N ILE A 108 1.08 38.58 -24.74
CA ILE A 108 0.23 38.94 -23.60
C ILE A 108 -0.85 37.85 -23.35
N ALA A 109 -1.47 37.33 -24.41
CA ALA A 109 -2.45 36.26 -24.29
C ALA A 109 -1.82 34.96 -23.75
N LYS A 110 -0.58 34.64 -24.16
CA LYS A 110 0.18 33.49 -23.66
C LYS A 110 0.54 33.64 -22.17
N VAL A 111 1.01 34.82 -21.75
CA VAL A 111 1.32 35.11 -20.36
C VAL A 111 0.09 34.96 -19.46
N LYS A 112 -1.03 35.63 -19.83
CA LYS A 112 -2.31 35.51 -19.08
C LYS A 112 -2.84 34.08 -19.02
N ARG A 113 -2.55 33.24 -20.01
CA ARG A 113 -2.93 31.82 -19.97
C ARG A 113 -2.07 31.07 -18.99
N LEU A 114 -0.75 31.26 -19.00
CA LEU A 114 0.17 30.62 -18.05
C LEU A 114 -0.18 31.01 -16.60
N GLU A 115 -0.49 32.27 -16.35
CA GLU A 115 -0.95 32.73 -15.05
C GLU A 115 -2.24 32.02 -14.59
N ARG A 116 -3.21 31.82 -15.50
CA ARG A 116 -4.44 31.08 -15.17
C ARG A 116 -4.17 29.60 -14.91
N VAL A 117 -3.29 28.96 -15.67
CA VAL A 117 -2.88 27.57 -15.45
C VAL A 117 -2.23 27.43 -14.07
N ALA A 118 -1.27 28.29 -13.75
CA ALA A 118 -0.60 28.31 -12.45
C ALA A 118 -1.59 28.55 -11.30
N TRP A 119 -2.56 29.45 -11.49
CA TRP A 119 -3.59 29.74 -10.50
C TRP A 119 -4.46 28.49 -10.21
N TRP A 120 -4.90 27.76 -11.24
CA TRP A 120 -5.68 26.53 -11.06
C TRP A 120 -4.85 25.42 -10.41
N GLN A 121 -3.59 25.26 -10.79
CA GLN A 121 -2.68 24.30 -10.17
C GLN A 121 -2.50 24.60 -8.68
N LYS A 122 -2.28 25.88 -8.33
CA LYS A 122 -2.22 26.34 -6.95
C LYS A 122 -3.54 26.10 -6.20
N SER A 123 -4.69 26.32 -6.85
CA SER A 123 -6.00 26.06 -6.25
C SER A 123 -6.20 24.57 -5.93
N ILE A 124 -5.70 23.66 -6.78
CA ILE A 124 -5.71 22.22 -6.50
C ILE A 124 -4.78 21.92 -5.31
N ALA A 125 -3.57 22.44 -5.33
CA ALA A 125 -2.62 22.20 -4.25
C ALA A 125 -3.14 22.69 -2.89
N SER A 126 -3.76 23.89 -2.86
CA SER A 126 -4.30 24.45 -1.62
C SER A 126 -5.50 23.67 -1.07
N ALA A 127 -6.24 22.95 -1.90
CA ALA A 127 -7.33 22.10 -1.44
C ALA A 127 -6.85 20.95 -0.53
N PHE A 128 -5.58 20.59 -0.65
CA PHE A 128 -4.96 19.47 0.09
C PHE A 128 -3.84 19.91 1.04
N ASP A 129 -3.69 21.21 1.33
CA ASP A 129 -2.62 21.71 2.20
C ASP A 129 -2.65 21.10 3.62
N SER A 130 -3.82 20.67 4.08
CA SER A 130 -4.00 20.02 5.39
C SER A 130 -3.97 18.49 5.33
N THR A 131 -3.70 17.89 4.18
CA THR A 131 -3.79 16.45 3.97
C THR A 131 -2.40 15.88 3.67
N ASP A 132 -1.97 14.89 4.44
CA ASP A 132 -0.65 14.25 4.25
C ASP A 132 -0.57 13.48 2.93
N ASP A 133 -1.63 12.70 2.61
CA ASP A 133 -1.75 12.00 1.33
C ASP A 133 -3.20 12.09 0.82
N PRO A 134 -3.45 12.84 -0.26
CA PRO A 134 -4.79 13.02 -0.82
C PRO A 134 -5.39 11.74 -1.38
N LEU A 135 -4.57 10.75 -1.76
CA LEU A 135 -5.06 9.48 -2.31
C LEU A 135 -5.77 8.64 -1.27
N LEU A 136 -5.44 8.79 0.01
CA LEU A 136 -6.07 8.02 1.09
C LEU A 136 -7.56 8.35 1.28
N ASP A 137 -8.00 9.52 0.83
CA ASP A 137 -9.41 9.93 0.83
C ASP A 137 -9.99 10.03 -0.60
N HIS A 138 -9.31 9.44 -1.60
CA HIS A 138 -9.79 9.43 -2.99
C HIS A 138 -10.98 8.48 -3.13
N PRO A 139 -12.14 8.95 -3.63
CA PRO A 139 -13.39 8.17 -3.63
C PRO A 139 -13.28 6.85 -4.41
N ALA A 140 -12.60 6.83 -5.55
CA ALA A 140 -12.41 5.58 -6.29
C ALA A 140 -11.49 4.58 -5.57
N ILE A 141 -10.55 5.05 -4.74
CA ILE A 141 -9.70 4.18 -3.91
C ILE A 141 -10.53 3.64 -2.75
N LEU A 142 -11.35 4.47 -2.11
CA LEU A 142 -12.24 4.05 -1.04
C LEU A 142 -13.24 2.99 -1.52
N ALA A 143 -13.87 3.23 -2.66
CA ALA A 143 -14.78 2.25 -3.28
C ALA A 143 -14.07 0.94 -3.63
N ALA A 144 -12.82 1.00 -4.10
CA ALA A 144 -12.02 -0.20 -4.37
C ALA A 144 -11.61 -0.93 -3.08
N VAL A 145 -11.35 -0.21 -1.97
CA VAL A 145 -11.11 -0.79 -0.64
C VAL A 145 -12.34 -1.56 -0.18
N GLU A 146 -13.52 -0.94 -0.20
CA GLU A 146 -14.77 -1.55 0.24
C GLU A 146 -15.13 -2.79 -0.57
N ALA A 147 -15.04 -2.70 -1.91
CA ALA A 147 -15.27 -3.84 -2.78
C ALA A 147 -14.26 -4.98 -2.54
N SER A 148 -12.99 -4.65 -2.26
CA SER A 148 -11.97 -5.66 -1.94
C SER A 148 -12.24 -6.32 -0.60
N GLU A 149 -12.66 -5.58 0.40
CA GLU A 149 -13.02 -6.11 1.71
C GLU A 149 -14.22 -7.06 1.61
N GLU A 150 -15.28 -6.68 0.90
CA GLU A 150 -16.48 -7.50 0.71
C GLU A 150 -16.15 -8.86 0.07
N VAL A 151 -15.34 -8.88 -0.99
CA VAL A 151 -14.92 -10.11 -1.66
C VAL A 151 -14.03 -10.96 -0.76
N CYS A 152 -13.10 -10.34 -0.01
CA CYS A 152 -12.25 -11.05 0.96
C CYS A 152 -13.05 -11.64 2.13
N GLU A 153 -14.08 -10.95 2.61
CA GLU A 153 -14.97 -11.45 3.67
C GLU A 153 -15.78 -12.67 3.19
N ALA A 154 -16.11 -12.75 1.90
CA ALA A 154 -16.69 -13.93 1.27
C ALA A 154 -15.69 -15.10 1.10
N GLY A 155 -14.43 -14.93 1.52
CA GLY A 155 -13.37 -15.95 1.43
C GLY A 155 -12.72 -16.06 0.04
N GLU A 156 -12.97 -15.10 -0.84
CA GLU A 156 -12.42 -15.08 -2.19
C GLU A 156 -11.10 -14.27 -2.25
N LYS A 157 -10.31 -14.51 -3.30
CA LYS A 157 -9.06 -13.79 -3.56
C LYS A 157 -9.31 -12.66 -4.54
N VAL A 158 -8.79 -11.47 -4.21
CA VAL A 158 -8.87 -10.27 -5.05
C VAL A 158 -7.51 -9.97 -5.68
N LEU A 159 -7.51 -9.71 -6.99
CA LEU A 159 -6.36 -9.18 -7.71
C LEU A 159 -6.73 -7.81 -8.28
N VAL A 160 -6.03 -6.79 -7.82
CA VAL A 160 -6.25 -5.41 -8.28
C VAL A 160 -5.14 -4.99 -9.24
N PHE A 161 -5.53 -4.55 -10.43
CA PHE A 161 -4.61 -4.05 -11.44
C PHE A 161 -4.83 -2.56 -11.65
N GLY A 162 -3.74 -1.81 -11.66
CA GLY A 162 -3.75 -0.37 -11.91
C GLY A 162 -2.65 0.04 -12.88
N ARG A 163 -2.92 1.05 -13.68
CA ARG A 163 -1.94 1.62 -14.61
C ARG A 163 -0.83 2.39 -13.87
N TYR A 164 -1.14 2.92 -12.70
CA TYR A 164 -0.25 3.78 -11.92
C TYR A 164 -0.01 3.20 -10.54
N THR A 165 1.23 3.31 -10.08
CA THR A 165 1.65 2.69 -8.80
C THR A 165 1.18 3.45 -7.57
N LEU A 166 1.08 4.79 -7.62
CA LEU A 166 0.68 5.59 -6.45
C LEU A 166 -0.72 5.24 -5.94
N PRO A 167 -1.78 5.19 -6.80
CA PRO A 167 -3.09 4.74 -6.34
C PRO A 167 -3.10 3.31 -5.78
N LEU A 168 -2.31 2.40 -6.36
CA LEU A 168 -2.20 1.03 -5.84
C LEU A 168 -1.51 0.98 -4.48
N LYS A 169 -0.48 1.80 -4.26
CA LYS A 169 0.17 1.93 -2.94
C LYS A 169 -0.79 2.47 -1.89
N ALA A 170 -1.56 3.49 -2.21
CA ALA A 170 -2.56 4.05 -1.31
C ALA A 170 -3.65 3.01 -0.97
N LEU A 171 -4.13 2.25 -1.96
CA LEU A 171 -5.07 1.15 -1.75
C LEU A 171 -4.52 0.10 -0.78
N VAL A 172 -3.30 -0.38 -1.01
CA VAL A 172 -2.64 -1.38 -0.15
C VAL A 172 -2.43 -0.83 1.26
N ALA A 173 -1.98 0.41 1.38
CA ALA A 173 -1.75 1.04 2.68
C ALA A 173 -3.06 1.18 3.49
N LEU A 174 -4.15 1.57 2.84
CA LEU A 174 -5.47 1.64 3.48
C LEU A 174 -5.99 0.27 3.89
N LEU A 175 -5.93 -0.73 3.00
CA LEU A 175 -6.33 -2.10 3.32
C LEU A 175 -5.56 -2.63 4.53
N ASN A 176 -4.22 -2.49 4.53
CA ASN A 176 -3.38 -2.92 5.65
C ASN A 176 -3.74 -2.18 6.95
N GLY A 177 -3.95 -0.86 6.90
CA GLY A 177 -4.36 -0.07 8.06
C GLY A 177 -5.72 -0.52 8.62
N ARG A 178 -6.71 -0.74 7.76
CA ARG A 178 -8.05 -1.21 8.16
C ARG A 178 -8.01 -2.62 8.72
N PHE A 179 -7.29 -3.55 8.09
CA PHE A 179 -7.13 -4.92 8.59
C PHE A 179 -6.38 -4.96 9.92
N MET A 180 -5.30 -4.18 10.07
CA MET A 180 -4.58 -4.07 11.34
C MET A 180 -5.49 -3.58 12.46
N LEU A 181 -6.22 -2.49 12.25
CA LEU A 181 -7.11 -1.94 13.25
C LEU A 181 -8.24 -2.91 13.64
N ARG A 182 -8.83 -3.62 12.67
CA ARG A 182 -9.84 -4.67 12.94
C ARG A 182 -9.25 -5.88 13.66
N ALA A 183 -8.01 -6.28 13.31
CA ALA A 183 -7.33 -7.39 14.00
C ALA A 183 -7.07 -7.05 15.47
N LEU A 184 -6.63 -5.83 15.75
CA LEU A 184 -6.41 -5.34 17.11
C LEU A 184 -7.71 -5.32 17.94
N ASP A 185 -8.83 -4.89 17.34
CA ASP A 185 -10.15 -4.92 18.02
C ASP A 185 -10.62 -6.34 18.32
N ALA A 186 -10.33 -7.26 17.41
CA ALA A 186 -10.69 -8.67 17.56
C ALA A 186 -9.70 -9.44 18.46
N GLY A 187 -8.68 -8.76 19.02
CA GLY A 187 -7.64 -9.40 19.81
C GLY A 187 -6.76 -10.38 19.02
N LYS A 188 -6.78 -10.28 17.67
CA LYS A 188 -5.98 -11.13 16.81
C LYS A 188 -4.56 -10.57 16.69
N PRO A 189 -3.53 -11.43 16.73
CA PRO A 189 -2.16 -10.96 16.63
C PRO A 189 -1.88 -10.36 15.26
N TRP A 190 -1.10 -9.28 15.25
CA TRP A 190 -0.57 -8.64 14.06
C TRP A 190 0.95 -8.85 13.99
N ALA A 191 1.48 -9.16 12.81
CA ALA A 191 2.89 -9.55 12.66
C ALA A 191 3.86 -8.36 12.62
N GLN A 192 3.59 -7.31 13.43
CA GLN A 192 4.35 -6.07 13.48
C GLN A 192 4.33 -5.52 14.90
N ALA A 193 5.51 -5.17 15.42
CA ALA A 193 5.65 -4.69 16.80
C ALA A 193 5.40 -3.19 16.96
N LYS A 194 5.42 -2.42 15.86
CA LYS A 194 5.20 -0.96 15.84
C LYS A 194 4.79 -0.48 14.47
N VAL A 195 4.15 0.66 14.42
CA VAL A 195 3.78 1.35 13.17
C VAL A 195 5.00 2.02 12.56
N HIS A 196 5.26 1.80 11.27
CA HIS A 196 6.27 2.55 10.53
C HIS A 196 5.78 3.97 10.22
N GLY A 197 6.73 4.90 10.04
CA GLY A 197 6.40 6.32 9.84
C GLY A 197 5.59 6.59 8.58
N ASP A 198 5.86 5.86 7.53
CA ASP A 198 5.18 5.92 6.23
C ASP A 198 3.78 5.30 6.22
N GLU A 199 3.47 4.39 7.18
CA GLU A 199 2.16 3.77 7.33
C GLU A 199 1.17 4.65 8.12
N TRP A 200 1.70 5.54 8.96
CA TRP A 200 0.90 6.32 9.90
C TRP A 200 -0.25 7.12 9.25
N PRO A 201 -0.04 7.85 8.13
CA PRO A 201 -1.13 8.57 7.47
C PRO A 201 -2.27 7.66 7.02
N ALA A 202 -1.95 6.47 6.49
CA ALA A 202 -2.94 5.50 6.05
C ALA A 202 -3.73 4.90 7.23
N ILE A 203 -3.06 4.64 8.35
CA ILE A 203 -3.70 4.14 9.58
C ILE A 203 -4.64 5.19 10.16
N GLN A 204 -4.25 6.46 10.17
CA GLN A 204 -5.13 7.56 10.60
C GLN A 204 -6.34 7.70 9.67
N ALA A 205 -6.14 7.61 8.36
CA ALA A 205 -7.22 7.63 7.39
C ALA A 205 -8.17 6.43 7.60
N ALA A 206 -7.63 5.23 7.75
CA ALA A 206 -8.39 4.02 8.05
C ALA A 206 -9.21 4.14 9.35
N HIS A 207 -8.62 4.72 10.40
CA HIS A 207 -9.30 4.97 11.67
C HIS A 207 -10.53 5.88 11.49
N ARG A 208 -10.40 7.00 10.75
CA ARG A 208 -11.52 7.90 10.44
C ARG A 208 -12.59 7.21 9.60
N GLN A 209 -12.19 6.46 8.57
CA GLN A 209 -13.10 5.76 7.65
C GLN A 209 -13.88 4.63 8.32
N LEU A 210 -13.30 4.00 9.35
CA LEU A 210 -14.00 3.01 10.18
C LEU A 210 -14.97 3.66 11.21
N GLY A 211 -15.15 4.98 11.16
CA GLY A 211 -16.09 5.69 12.05
C GLY A 211 -15.65 5.72 13.51
N ARG A 212 -14.37 5.51 13.80
CA ARG A 212 -13.88 5.51 15.18
C ARG A 212 -13.82 6.91 15.74
N VAL A 213 -14.28 7.06 16.96
CA VAL A 213 -14.34 8.35 17.66
C VAL A 213 -13.03 8.61 18.39
N GLY A 214 -12.55 9.85 18.33
CA GLY A 214 -11.35 10.31 19.02
C GLY A 214 -10.10 10.32 18.15
N ALA A 215 -9.06 10.96 18.67
CA ALA A 215 -7.74 10.95 18.02
C ALA A 215 -7.06 9.60 18.26
N LEU A 216 -6.47 9.03 17.22
CA LEU A 216 -5.67 7.83 17.35
C LEU A 216 -4.31 8.22 17.95
N ASP A 217 -3.96 7.66 19.10
CA ASP A 217 -2.64 7.82 19.69
C ASP A 217 -1.69 6.74 19.18
N ARG A 218 -0.59 7.19 18.57
CA ARG A 218 0.44 6.32 18.03
C ARG A 218 1.14 5.51 19.11
N CYS A 219 1.41 6.12 20.27
CA CYS A 219 2.12 5.43 21.37
C CYS A 219 1.25 4.28 21.92
N GLU A 220 -0.03 4.55 22.15
CA GLU A 220 -0.98 3.51 22.60
C GLU A 220 -1.12 2.38 21.60
N LEU A 221 -1.13 2.72 20.30
CA LEU A 221 -1.19 1.72 19.22
C LEU A 221 0.09 0.87 19.16
N ASP A 222 1.26 1.49 19.26
CA ASP A 222 2.54 0.80 19.28
C ASP A 222 2.68 -0.12 20.52
N GLU A 223 2.19 0.29 21.68
CA GLU A 223 2.18 -0.54 22.89
C GLU A 223 1.30 -1.79 22.71
N LYS A 224 0.11 -1.63 22.13
CA LYS A 224 -0.78 -2.76 21.81
C LYS A 224 -0.15 -3.72 20.81
N LEU A 225 0.45 -3.19 19.74
CA LEU A 225 1.14 -3.99 18.74
C LEU A 225 2.32 -4.74 19.35
N ALA A 226 3.16 -4.07 20.14
CA ALA A 226 4.31 -4.69 20.79
C ALA A 226 3.89 -5.84 21.72
N SER A 227 2.83 -5.64 22.51
CA SER A 227 2.31 -6.68 23.41
C SER A 227 1.82 -7.91 22.64
N GLN A 228 1.05 -7.70 21.57
CA GLN A 228 0.54 -8.81 20.74
C GLN A 228 1.66 -9.50 19.96
N TYR A 229 2.62 -8.73 19.44
CA TYR A 229 3.78 -9.27 18.74
C TYR A 229 4.64 -10.15 19.65
N GLN A 230 4.90 -9.71 20.89
CA GLN A 230 5.63 -10.50 21.89
C GLN A 230 4.90 -11.82 22.19
N SER A 231 3.56 -11.80 22.34
CA SER A 231 2.75 -12.99 22.53
C SER A 231 2.85 -13.95 21.34
N LEU A 232 2.80 -13.39 20.11
CA LEU A 232 2.95 -14.17 18.87
C LEU A 232 4.33 -14.82 18.78
N GLU A 233 5.39 -14.06 19.08
CA GLU A 233 6.76 -14.58 19.06
C GLU A 233 7.00 -15.65 20.15
N ALA A 234 6.43 -15.47 21.34
CA ALA A 234 6.47 -16.47 22.39
C ALA A 234 5.76 -17.77 21.96
N SER A 235 4.60 -17.65 21.31
CA SER A 235 3.87 -18.80 20.77
C SER A 235 4.65 -19.50 19.64
N ARG A 236 5.24 -18.73 18.72
CA ARG A 236 6.11 -19.28 17.66
C ARG A 236 7.33 -19.99 18.23
N HIS A 237 7.96 -19.41 19.25
CA HIS A 237 9.10 -20.01 19.91
C HIS A 237 8.70 -21.33 20.60
N ALA A 238 7.58 -21.33 21.33
CA ALA A 238 7.08 -22.54 21.98
C ALA A 238 6.75 -23.66 20.96
N ALA A 239 6.11 -23.32 19.84
CA ALA A 239 5.83 -24.28 18.77
C ALA A 239 7.12 -24.83 18.14
N ARG A 240 8.12 -23.96 17.91
CA ARG A 240 9.46 -24.35 17.41
C ARG A 240 10.15 -25.34 18.34
N VAL A 241 10.25 -24.98 19.62
CA VAL A 241 10.88 -25.86 20.62
C VAL A 241 10.11 -27.19 20.72
N GLY A 242 8.78 -27.13 20.80
CA GLY A 242 7.95 -28.31 20.88
C GLY A 242 8.08 -29.26 19.69
N LEU A 243 8.27 -28.73 18.46
CA LEU A 243 8.52 -29.55 17.28
C LEU A 243 9.90 -30.23 17.34
N LEU A 244 10.95 -29.47 17.68
CA LEU A 244 12.30 -30.00 17.78
C LEU A 244 12.39 -31.07 18.88
N ASP A 245 11.79 -30.83 20.04
CA ASP A 245 11.77 -31.78 21.17
C ASP A 245 11.07 -33.11 20.79
N ARG A 246 9.98 -33.03 20.01
CA ARG A 246 9.27 -34.23 19.52
C ARG A 246 10.09 -35.03 18.54
N ILE A 247 10.75 -34.38 17.59
CA ILE A 247 11.65 -35.07 16.66
C ILE A 247 12.78 -35.72 17.47
N ASP A 248 13.40 -35.00 18.40
CA ASP A 248 14.48 -35.47 19.23
C ASP A 248 14.09 -36.69 20.08
N ALA A 249 12.92 -36.65 20.69
CA ALA A 249 12.42 -37.74 21.56
C ALA A 249 12.07 -39.01 20.78
N GLY A 250 11.69 -38.91 19.51
CA GLY A 250 11.33 -40.04 18.65
C GLY A 250 12.52 -40.66 17.88
N LEU A 251 13.63 -39.92 17.71
CA LEU A 251 14.76 -40.37 16.93
C LEU A 251 15.61 -41.42 17.66
N ALA A 252 15.85 -42.54 16.98
CA ALA A 252 16.80 -43.54 17.46
C ALA A 252 18.26 -43.06 17.30
N PRO A 253 19.21 -43.61 18.11
CA PRO A 253 20.63 -43.36 17.89
C PRO A 253 21.08 -43.86 16.51
N GLY A 254 21.66 -42.98 15.70
CA GLY A 254 22.11 -43.36 14.36
C GLY A 254 22.42 -42.16 13.44
N SER A 255 22.42 -42.41 12.13
CA SER A 255 22.71 -41.38 11.12
C SER A 255 21.68 -40.26 11.13
N SER A 256 20.39 -40.56 11.32
CA SER A 256 19.31 -39.63 11.42
C SER A 256 19.52 -38.60 12.54
N ARG A 257 20.11 -39.02 13.64
CA ARG A 257 20.50 -38.13 14.77
C ARG A 257 21.55 -37.10 14.34
N LEU A 258 22.53 -37.47 13.56
CA LEU A 258 23.56 -36.55 13.06
C LEU A 258 22.98 -35.53 12.09
N VAL A 259 22.03 -35.97 11.26
CA VAL A 259 21.28 -35.06 10.35
C VAL A 259 20.43 -34.07 11.15
N PHE A 260 19.75 -34.56 12.18
CA PHE A 260 18.96 -33.70 13.06
C PHE A 260 19.80 -32.65 13.81
N ASP A 261 20.98 -33.06 14.35
CA ASP A 261 21.90 -32.12 14.98
C ASP A 261 22.43 -31.05 14.01
N ALA A 262 22.66 -31.42 12.76
CA ALA A 262 23.05 -30.48 11.73
C ALA A 262 21.90 -29.54 11.36
N PHE A 263 20.69 -30.07 11.28
CA PHE A 263 19.46 -29.32 11.06
C PHE A 263 19.21 -28.29 12.17
N CYS A 264 19.30 -28.69 13.45
CA CYS A 264 19.16 -27.78 14.59
C CYS A 264 20.13 -26.57 14.49
N ARG A 265 21.41 -26.85 14.16
CA ARG A 265 22.41 -25.79 13.95
C ARG A 265 22.04 -24.85 12.80
N SER A 266 21.47 -25.37 11.72
CA SER A 266 21.00 -24.57 10.59
C SER A 266 19.81 -23.69 10.97
N VAL A 267 18.88 -24.22 11.76
CA VAL A 267 17.70 -23.49 12.26
C VAL A 267 18.12 -22.34 13.17
N ASP A 268 19.15 -22.52 14.00
CA ASP A 268 19.63 -21.46 14.91
C ASP A 268 20.36 -20.32 14.18
N GLN A 269 20.93 -20.60 13.01
CA GLN A 269 21.62 -19.60 12.18
C GLN A 269 20.69 -18.80 11.29
N ASN A 270 19.49 -19.31 11.00
CA ASN A 270 18.54 -18.68 10.09
C ASN A 270 17.39 -18.02 10.85
N THR A 271 17.37 -16.68 10.82
CA THR A 271 16.34 -15.85 11.47
C THR A 271 15.15 -15.52 10.55
N ASP A 272 15.18 -15.92 9.28
CA ASP A 272 14.10 -15.64 8.33
C ASP A 272 12.88 -16.52 8.58
N VAL A 273 11.71 -15.91 8.82
CA VAL A 273 10.52 -16.58 9.33
C VAL A 273 9.79 -17.38 8.23
N HIS A 274 9.84 -16.93 6.99
CA HIS A 274 9.02 -17.52 5.91
C HIS A 274 9.71 -18.67 5.19
N ASP A 275 11.03 -18.60 5.03
CA ASP A 275 11.84 -19.61 4.34
C ASP A 275 12.78 -20.36 5.31
N SER A 276 12.46 -20.35 6.61
CA SER A 276 13.27 -21.06 7.57
C SER A 276 13.21 -22.56 7.29
N PRO A 277 14.33 -23.30 7.41
CA PRO A 277 14.34 -24.75 7.26
C PRO A 277 13.30 -25.45 8.13
N LEU A 278 13.05 -24.93 9.33
CA LEU A 278 12.04 -25.44 10.24
C LEU A 278 10.61 -25.29 9.70
N ALA A 279 10.29 -24.17 9.05
CA ALA A 279 8.97 -23.98 8.46
C ALA A 279 8.71 -24.93 7.30
N LEU A 280 9.74 -25.22 6.50
CA LEU A 280 9.67 -26.21 5.43
C LEU A 280 9.46 -27.62 5.98
N VAL A 281 10.22 -28.01 7.00
CA VAL A 281 10.06 -29.31 7.67
C VAL A 281 8.69 -29.42 8.33
N ALA A 282 8.22 -28.40 9.05
CA ALA A 282 6.89 -28.41 9.67
C ALA A 282 5.76 -28.59 8.63
N ARG A 283 5.87 -27.92 7.48
CA ARG A 283 4.90 -28.07 6.39
C ARG A 283 4.95 -29.48 5.79
N ALA A 284 6.14 -29.97 5.48
CA ALA A 284 6.30 -31.31 4.93
C ALA A 284 5.80 -32.42 5.88
N LEU A 285 6.08 -32.29 7.19
CA LEU A 285 5.53 -33.19 8.20
C LEU A 285 4.00 -33.12 8.27
N GLN A 286 3.41 -31.95 8.13
CA GLN A 286 1.95 -31.79 8.10
C GLN A 286 1.36 -32.43 6.83
N GLU A 287 2.00 -32.27 5.68
CA GLU A 287 1.56 -32.87 4.41
C GLU A 287 1.66 -34.39 4.42
N LEU A 288 2.73 -34.96 5.00
CA LEU A 288 2.93 -36.41 5.10
C LEU A 288 1.95 -37.10 6.06
N THR A 289 1.55 -36.42 7.11
CA THR A 289 0.77 -37.04 8.19
C THR A 289 -0.69 -36.60 8.21
N ASP A 290 -1.07 -35.57 7.42
CA ASP A 290 -2.37 -34.91 7.45
C ASP A 290 -2.83 -34.46 8.86
N MET A 291 -1.88 -34.30 9.77
CA MET A 291 -2.10 -33.87 11.16
C MET A 291 -1.12 -32.76 11.53
N LYS A 292 -1.53 -31.88 12.44
CA LYS A 292 -0.60 -30.89 12.97
C LYS A 292 0.47 -31.59 13.82
N PRO A 293 1.76 -31.17 13.72
CA PRO A 293 2.85 -31.79 14.50
C PRO A 293 2.58 -31.86 16.00
N GLU A 294 1.80 -30.92 16.53
CA GLU A 294 1.45 -30.83 17.95
C GLU A 294 0.51 -31.97 18.43
N GLU A 295 -0.23 -32.57 17.48
CA GLU A 295 -1.22 -33.62 17.75
C GLU A 295 -0.69 -35.02 17.54
N GLN A 296 0.59 -35.15 17.08
CA GLN A 296 1.19 -36.42 16.72
C GLN A 296 2.07 -37.01 17.82
N ASP A 297 2.16 -38.34 17.83
CA ASP A 297 3.11 -39.05 18.64
C ASP A 297 4.58 -38.75 18.22
N PRO A 298 5.51 -38.52 19.15
CA PRO A 298 6.92 -38.27 18.83
C PRO A 298 7.56 -39.29 17.87
N ILE A 299 7.19 -40.55 17.98
CA ILE A 299 7.72 -41.63 17.11
C ILE A 299 7.24 -41.41 15.66
N ALA A 300 5.98 -41.02 15.46
CA ALA A 300 5.43 -40.73 14.14
C ALA A 300 6.08 -39.51 13.50
N VAL A 301 6.29 -38.45 14.29
CA VAL A 301 6.96 -37.21 13.83
C VAL A 301 8.42 -37.50 13.45
N ALA A 302 9.14 -38.29 14.24
CA ALA A 302 10.53 -38.69 13.95
C ALA A 302 10.61 -39.55 12.69
N ALA A 303 9.70 -40.53 12.51
CA ALA A 303 9.65 -41.35 11.31
C ALA A 303 9.38 -40.52 10.05
N ALA A 304 8.46 -39.58 10.13
CA ALA A 304 8.20 -38.63 9.02
C ALA A 304 9.40 -37.70 8.75
N PHE A 305 10.14 -37.31 9.78
CA PHE A 305 11.38 -36.53 9.60
C PHE A 305 12.48 -37.33 8.91
N GLU A 306 12.55 -38.67 9.18
CA GLU A 306 13.51 -39.57 8.52
C GLU A 306 13.17 -39.81 7.04
N GLU A 307 11.91 -39.63 6.62
CA GLU A 307 11.48 -39.74 5.23
C GLU A 307 11.79 -38.48 4.40
N LEU A 308 11.96 -37.32 5.06
CA LEU A 308 12.32 -36.05 4.40
C LEU A 308 13.81 -35.96 4.09
#